data_de64f741eeb56509fc2015e5468049af
#
_entry.id   de64f741eeb56509fc2015e5468049af
#
_cell.length_a   1.000
_cell.length_b   1.000
_cell.length_c   1.000
_cell.angle_alpha   90.00
_cell.angle_beta   90.00
_cell.angle_gamma   90.00
#
_symmetry.space_group_name_H-M   'P 1'
#
loop_
_entity.id
_entity.type
_entity.pdbx_description
1 polymer ?
#
loop_
_entity_poly.entity_id
_entity_poly.type
_entity_poly.pdbx_seq_one_letter_code
_entity_poly.pdbx_strand_id
1 'polypeptide(L)'
;MATVGIGAPLRFHGTPQLVEGLAPFRYADVLGGAAVQVTLPGKESGAPLVTNIQTEAAGERFMFVRFDLPAATPAGTYKGEVSLGEARYPIEVEVEGRSQLHLSPRRLSLNAAPGSSIVVEMTAANGGNVDADIPSVSAFGLFDVHGAERSIADAFRATGKELSDTGDTGQQRLNLLVDRLSQEHGGLARLQIQEGAGALRPGEIRNIKLLIRMPESIKPGHAYTATWPIDRLRVAVRVVVPATINGKEVK
;
A
#
# COMPACT_ATOMS: atom_id res chain seq x y z
N MET A 1 -25.69 22.74 39.35
CA MET A 1 -25.40 21.64 38.43
C MET A 1 -26.44 21.67 37.32
N ALA A 2 -26.07 22.19 36.15
CA ALA A 2 -26.97 22.19 35.00
C ALA A 2 -26.73 20.90 34.24
N THR A 3 -27.60 19.92 34.47
CA THR A 3 -27.67 18.73 33.62
C THR A 3 -28.22 19.18 32.28
N VAL A 4 -27.32 19.38 31.30
CA VAL A 4 -27.73 19.59 29.91
C VAL A 4 -28.41 18.30 29.48
N GLY A 5 -29.67 18.43 29.02
CA GLY A 5 -30.55 17.32 28.70
C GLY A 5 -29.89 16.27 27.80
N ILE A 6 -30.28 15.03 28.05
CA ILE A 6 -29.84 13.84 27.31
C ILE A 6 -30.23 13.99 25.84
N GLY A 7 -29.40 14.71 25.07
CA GLY A 7 -29.44 14.72 23.62
C GLY A 7 -28.82 13.41 23.08
N ALA A 8 -29.09 13.11 21.83
CA ALA A 8 -28.42 12.00 21.16
C ALA A 8 -26.89 12.12 21.34
N PRO A 9 -26.15 11.00 21.47
CA PRO A 9 -24.72 11.03 21.62
C PRO A 9 -24.06 11.72 20.41
N LEU A 10 -23.01 12.48 20.67
CA LEU A 10 -22.20 13.06 19.60
C LEU A 10 -21.46 11.94 18.87
N ARG A 11 -21.42 12.00 17.56
CA ARG A 11 -20.80 10.96 16.74
C ARG A 11 -19.43 11.39 16.28
N PHE A 12 -18.47 10.50 16.50
CA PHE A 12 -17.09 10.59 16.03
C PHE A 12 -16.81 9.38 15.18
N HIS A 13 -16.00 9.54 14.15
CA HIS A 13 -15.62 8.43 13.26
C HIS A 13 -14.21 8.61 12.75
N GLY A 14 -13.59 7.52 12.36
CA GLY A 14 -12.28 7.53 11.73
C GLY A 14 -11.43 6.31 12.03
N THR A 15 -10.18 6.39 11.62
CA THR A 15 -9.17 5.36 11.94
C THR A 15 -8.58 5.61 13.32
N PRO A 16 -7.90 4.63 13.94
CA PRO A 16 -7.26 4.86 15.25
C PRO A 16 -6.33 6.06 15.29
N GLN A 17 -5.59 6.35 14.21
CA GLN A 17 -4.67 7.49 14.14
C GLN A 17 -5.36 8.83 13.89
N LEU A 18 -6.64 8.83 13.58
CA LEU A 18 -7.40 10.05 13.34
C LEU A 18 -8.89 9.76 13.52
N VAL A 19 -9.42 10.04 14.70
CA VAL A 19 -10.85 10.07 14.99
C VAL A 19 -11.29 11.51 15.07
N GLU A 20 -12.37 11.87 14.39
CA GLU A 20 -12.86 13.24 14.38
C GLU A 20 -14.39 13.32 14.50
N GLY A 21 -14.87 14.43 15.04
CA GLY A 21 -16.29 14.74 15.15
C GLY A 21 -16.53 16.17 15.60
N LEU A 22 -17.80 16.57 15.58
CA LEU A 22 -18.24 17.89 16.01
C LEU A 22 -18.75 17.85 17.46
N ALA A 23 -18.26 18.76 18.28
CA ALA A 23 -18.75 18.98 19.65
C ALA A 23 -19.35 20.37 19.78
N PRO A 24 -20.46 20.53 20.53
CA PRO A 24 -21.14 21.81 20.72
C PRO A 24 -20.42 22.70 21.75
N PHE A 25 -19.12 22.91 21.52
CA PHE A 25 -18.28 23.77 22.35
C PHE A 25 -18.16 25.15 21.74
N ARG A 26 -18.16 26.19 22.55
CA ARG A 26 -17.84 27.55 22.12
C ARG A 26 -16.32 27.68 22.07
N TYR A 27 -15.82 28.21 20.98
CA TYR A 27 -14.38 28.47 20.84
C TYR A 27 -13.82 29.37 21.97
N ALA A 28 -14.62 30.34 22.41
CA ALA A 28 -14.25 31.22 23.51
C ALA A 28 -14.00 30.48 24.84
N ASP A 29 -14.71 29.36 25.09
CA ASP A 29 -14.56 28.60 26.34
C ASP A 29 -13.20 27.85 26.33
N VAL A 30 -12.76 27.36 25.17
CA VAL A 30 -11.45 26.72 25.02
C VAL A 30 -10.32 27.76 25.08
N LEU A 31 -10.47 28.90 24.43
CA LEU A 31 -9.52 30.02 24.59
C LEU A 31 -9.40 30.55 26.01
N GLY A 32 -10.47 30.43 26.78
CA GLY A 32 -10.48 30.74 28.22
C GLY A 32 -9.74 29.74 29.10
N GLY A 33 -9.10 28.72 28.51
CA GLY A 33 -8.25 27.74 29.20
C GLY A 33 -9.01 26.51 29.71
N ALA A 34 -10.25 26.29 29.30
CA ALA A 34 -10.97 25.05 29.62
C ALA A 34 -10.41 23.89 28.79
N ALA A 35 -9.92 22.86 29.48
CA ALA A 35 -9.37 21.68 28.82
C ALA A 35 -10.50 20.81 28.23
N VAL A 36 -10.29 20.34 26.97
CA VAL A 36 -11.11 19.29 26.36
C VAL A 36 -10.55 17.94 26.77
N GLN A 37 -11.39 17.06 27.28
CA GLN A 37 -11.03 15.70 27.68
C GLN A 37 -11.97 14.71 26.99
N VAL A 38 -11.40 13.64 26.47
CA VAL A 38 -12.16 12.53 25.87
C VAL A 38 -11.88 11.27 26.68
N THR A 39 -12.94 10.62 27.13
CA THR A 39 -12.85 9.38 27.91
C THR A 39 -13.59 8.28 27.16
N LEU A 40 -12.87 7.23 26.76
CA LEU A 40 -13.43 6.05 26.13
C LEU A 40 -13.09 4.83 26.97
N PRO A 41 -14.06 4.23 27.68
CA PRO A 41 -13.84 2.99 28.41
C PRO A 41 -13.57 1.84 27.44
N GLY A 42 -12.53 1.04 27.73
CA GLY A 42 -12.17 -0.11 26.92
C GLY A 42 -13.10 -1.29 27.08
N LYS A 43 -13.15 -2.15 26.08
CA LYS A 43 -13.64 -3.52 26.23
C LYS A 43 -12.60 -4.35 26.97
N GLU A 44 -13.00 -4.87 28.11
CA GLU A 44 -12.43 -5.99 28.92
C GLU A 44 -10.93 -6.07 29.25
N SER A 45 -9.97 -5.38 28.68
CA SER A 45 -8.58 -5.44 29.18
C SER A 45 -7.64 -4.32 28.74
N GLY A 46 -8.14 -3.26 28.24
CA GLY A 46 -7.33 -2.09 27.88
C GLY A 46 -8.23 -1.00 27.35
N ALA A 47 -8.49 0.01 28.17
CA ALA A 47 -9.19 1.19 27.70
C ALA A 47 -8.46 1.75 26.47
N PRO A 48 -9.14 2.08 25.35
CA PRO A 48 -8.54 2.89 24.32
C PRO A 48 -8.13 4.22 24.96
N LEU A 49 -6.85 4.41 25.16
CA LEU A 49 -6.28 5.65 25.68
C LEU A 49 -6.35 6.68 24.55
N VAL A 50 -7.04 7.78 24.80
CA VAL A 50 -6.96 8.95 23.93
C VAL A 50 -5.61 9.62 24.18
N THR A 51 -4.79 9.75 23.14
CA THR A 51 -3.40 10.22 23.30
C THR A 51 -3.23 11.68 22.94
N ASN A 52 -3.76 12.13 21.82
CA ASN A 52 -3.64 13.52 21.38
C ASN A 52 -5.03 14.08 21.07
N ILE A 53 -5.36 15.21 21.68
CA ILE A 53 -6.60 15.90 21.40
C ILE A 53 -6.27 17.21 20.72
N GLN A 54 -6.85 17.43 19.55
CA GLN A 54 -6.76 18.67 18.81
C GLN A 54 -8.16 19.25 18.65
N THR A 55 -8.25 20.56 18.75
CA THR A 55 -9.53 21.27 18.59
C THR A 55 -9.36 22.37 17.57
N GLU A 56 -10.37 22.51 16.69
CA GLU A 56 -10.41 23.52 15.66
C GLU A 56 -11.81 24.15 15.64
N ALA A 57 -11.88 25.48 15.51
CA ALA A 57 -13.16 26.17 15.43
C ALA A 57 -13.94 25.78 14.18
N ALA A 58 -15.21 25.38 14.35
CA ALA A 58 -16.18 25.12 13.28
C ALA A 58 -17.33 26.14 13.33
N GLY A 59 -16.99 27.41 13.56
CA GLY A 59 -17.93 28.50 13.81
C GLY A 59 -18.03 28.85 15.31
N GLU A 60 -19.02 29.70 15.66
CA GLU A 60 -19.13 30.23 17.06
C GLU A 60 -19.62 29.19 18.07
N ARG A 61 -20.33 28.15 17.64
CA ARG A 61 -21.04 27.20 18.49
C ARG A 61 -20.57 25.78 18.44
N PHE A 62 -19.63 25.47 17.55
CA PHE A 62 -19.13 24.11 17.35
C PHE A 62 -17.62 24.12 17.18
N MET A 63 -17.02 23.04 17.61
CA MET A 63 -15.61 22.75 17.38
C MET A 63 -15.44 21.37 16.76
N PHE A 64 -14.52 21.24 15.83
CA PHE A 64 -13.97 19.95 15.49
C PHE A 64 -13.07 19.49 16.64
N VAL A 65 -13.33 18.28 17.10
CA VAL A 65 -12.48 17.59 18.06
C VAL A 65 -11.88 16.40 17.33
N ARG A 66 -10.55 16.33 17.33
CA ARG A 66 -9.77 15.23 16.76
C ARG A 66 -8.94 14.61 17.86
N PHE A 67 -8.83 13.28 17.83
CA PHE A 67 -7.99 12.58 18.80
C PHE A 67 -7.46 11.27 18.20
N ASP A 68 -6.35 10.80 18.76
CA ASP A 68 -5.72 9.56 18.38
C ASP A 68 -6.02 8.48 19.41
N LEU A 69 -6.21 7.26 18.92
CA LEU A 69 -6.27 6.03 19.68
C LEU A 69 -5.03 5.19 19.42
N PRO A 70 -4.69 4.21 20.26
CA PRO A 70 -3.66 3.25 19.98
C PRO A 70 -3.88 2.59 18.60
N ALA A 71 -2.82 2.45 17.80
CA ALA A 71 -2.91 1.96 16.42
C ALA A 71 -3.60 0.59 16.30
N ALA A 72 -3.46 -0.26 17.33
CA ALA A 72 -4.08 -1.58 17.40
C ALA A 72 -5.53 -1.56 17.97
N THR A 73 -6.13 -0.36 18.19
CA THR A 73 -7.53 -0.30 18.67
C THR A 73 -8.44 -1.01 17.67
N PRO A 74 -9.16 -2.07 18.06
CA PRO A 74 -9.99 -2.84 17.14
C PRO A 74 -11.06 -1.98 16.47
N ALA A 75 -11.43 -2.34 15.24
CA ALA A 75 -12.57 -1.75 14.57
C ALA A 75 -13.86 -2.02 15.34
N GLY A 76 -14.74 -1.04 15.42
CA GLY A 76 -16.01 -1.16 16.13
C GLY A 76 -16.49 0.15 16.74
N THR A 77 -17.60 0.06 17.48
CA THR A 77 -18.23 1.21 18.12
C THR A 77 -17.90 1.25 19.61
N TYR A 78 -17.40 2.38 20.04
CA TYR A 78 -17.05 2.68 21.44
C TYR A 78 -17.95 3.78 21.98
N LYS A 79 -18.40 3.65 23.22
CA LYS A 79 -19.18 4.68 23.90
C LYS A 79 -18.33 5.34 24.96
N GLY A 80 -18.44 6.66 25.08
CA GLY A 80 -17.68 7.42 26.04
C GLY A 80 -18.25 8.79 26.28
N GLU A 81 -17.40 9.69 26.75
CA GLU A 81 -17.76 11.07 27.04
C GLU A 81 -16.69 12.02 26.50
N VAL A 82 -17.12 13.18 26.04
CA VAL A 82 -16.25 14.33 25.82
C VAL A 82 -16.67 15.43 26.81
N SER A 83 -15.70 16.01 27.47
CA SER A 83 -15.94 17.07 28.46
C SER A 83 -15.14 18.32 28.13
N LEU A 84 -15.76 19.48 28.49
CA LEU A 84 -15.12 20.77 28.46
C LEU A 84 -15.40 21.43 29.84
N GLY A 85 -14.38 21.51 30.69
CA GLY A 85 -14.56 21.91 32.08
C GLY A 85 -15.54 20.97 32.80
N GLU A 86 -16.64 21.50 33.32
CA GLU A 86 -17.68 20.73 34.02
C GLU A 86 -18.75 20.13 33.08
N ALA A 87 -18.84 20.61 31.85
CA ALA A 87 -19.83 20.14 30.89
C ALA A 87 -19.40 18.78 30.30
N ARG A 88 -20.32 17.81 30.28
CA ARG A 88 -20.09 16.45 29.76
C ARG A 88 -21.12 16.09 28.71
N TYR A 89 -20.65 15.48 27.64
CA TYR A 89 -21.46 15.07 26.49
C TYR A 89 -21.18 13.60 26.18
N PRO A 90 -22.22 12.75 26.13
CA PRO A 90 -22.03 11.37 25.69
C PRO A 90 -21.60 11.33 24.23
N ILE A 91 -20.66 10.45 23.93
CA ILE A 91 -20.18 10.24 22.57
C ILE A 91 -20.28 8.77 22.14
N GLU A 92 -20.41 8.58 20.84
CA GLU A 92 -20.30 7.30 20.17
C GLU A 92 -19.20 7.43 19.11
N VAL A 93 -18.17 6.61 19.24
CA VAL A 93 -16.98 6.61 18.37
C VAL A 93 -16.99 5.37 17.50
N GLU A 94 -17.09 5.54 16.21
CA GLU A 94 -16.97 4.47 15.21
C GLU A 94 -15.54 4.42 14.72
N VAL A 95 -14.79 3.37 15.13
CA VAL A 95 -13.43 3.11 14.68
C VAL A 95 -13.46 2.23 13.44
N GLU A 96 -12.98 2.78 12.35
CA GLU A 96 -12.92 2.09 11.05
C GLU A 96 -11.85 1.01 11.04
N GLY A 97 -12.16 -0.11 10.35
CA GLY A 97 -11.20 -1.16 10.06
C GLY A 97 -10.23 -0.75 8.95
N ARG A 98 -8.94 -0.80 9.22
CA ARG A 98 -7.89 -0.51 8.26
C ARG A 98 -6.80 -1.55 8.32
N SER A 99 -6.61 -2.32 7.23
CA SER A 99 -5.39 -3.09 7.03
C SER A 99 -4.26 -2.16 6.58
N GLN A 100 -3.07 -2.33 7.13
CA GLN A 100 -1.90 -1.57 6.74
C GLN A 100 -0.68 -2.48 6.68
N LEU A 101 -0.56 -3.18 5.55
CA LEU A 101 0.57 -4.06 5.31
C LEU A 101 1.83 -3.24 5.01
N HIS A 102 2.93 -3.61 5.65
CA HIS A 102 4.27 -3.13 5.37
C HIS A 102 5.15 -4.30 4.96
N LEU A 103 5.99 -4.10 3.95
CA LEU A 103 6.96 -5.09 3.49
C LEU A 103 8.35 -4.49 3.49
N SER A 104 9.34 -5.29 3.89
CA SER A 104 10.75 -4.93 3.85
C SER A 104 11.57 -6.11 3.30
N PRO A 105 12.39 -5.90 2.25
CA PRO A 105 12.58 -4.64 1.50
C PRO A 105 11.39 -4.33 0.56
N ARG A 106 11.20 -3.05 0.22
CA ARG A 106 10.20 -2.60 -0.78
C ARG A 106 10.72 -2.64 -2.22
N ARG A 107 11.99 -2.99 -2.40
CA ARG A 107 12.63 -3.14 -3.71
C ARG A 107 13.42 -4.43 -3.71
N LEU A 108 13.19 -5.24 -4.73
CA LEU A 108 13.93 -6.48 -4.97
C LEU A 108 14.85 -6.28 -6.17
N SER A 109 16.13 -6.62 -6.01
CA SER A 109 17.08 -6.69 -7.11
C SER A 109 17.53 -8.14 -7.25
N LEU A 110 17.18 -8.76 -8.38
CA LEU A 110 17.35 -10.18 -8.61
C LEU A 110 18.29 -10.41 -9.79
N ASN A 111 19.17 -11.38 -9.66
CA ASN A 111 19.93 -11.93 -10.77
C ASN A 111 19.31 -13.28 -11.13
N ALA A 112 18.84 -13.45 -12.36
CA ALA A 112 18.08 -14.62 -12.75
C ALA A 112 18.45 -15.08 -14.16
N ALA A 113 18.54 -16.38 -14.37
CA ALA A 113 18.55 -16.96 -15.70
C ALA A 113 17.11 -17.25 -16.19
N PRO A 114 16.88 -17.36 -17.52
CA PRO A 114 15.60 -17.82 -18.06
C PRO A 114 15.16 -19.15 -17.41
N GLY A 115 13.88 -19.26 -17.04
CA GLY A 115 13.29 -20.43 -16.40
C GLY A 115 13.77 -20.75 -14.98
N SER A 116 14.67 -19.94 -14.41
CA SER A 116 15.21 -20.18 -13.06
C SER A 116 14.23 -19.86 -11.96
N SER A 117 14.52 -20.38 -10.76
CA SER A 117 13.77 -20.08 -9.54
C SER A 117 14.68 -19.41 -8.52
N ILE A 118 14.20 -18.36 -7.87
CA ILE A 118 14.94 -17.61 -6.85
C ILE A 118 14.13 -17.62 -5.56
N VAL A 119 14.82 -17.85 -4.45
CA VAL A 119 14.23 -17.71 -3.11
C VAL A 119 14.61 -16.34 -2.56
N VAL A 120 13.62 -15.62 -2.05
CA VAL A 120 13.78 -14.29 -1.43
C VAL A 120 13.11 -14.31 -0.07
N GLU A 121 13.79 -13.73 0.91
CA GLU A 121 13.22 -13.51 2.24
C GLU A 121 12.86 -12.04 2.43
N MET A 122 11.71 -11.81 3.03
CA MET A 122 11.20 -10.48 3.35
C MET A 122 10.54 -10.51 4.72
N THR A 123 10.38 -9.33 5.31
CA THR A 123 9.60 -9.16 6.53
C THR A 123 8.29 -8.45 6.18
N ALA A 124 7.19 -8.98 6.67
CA ALA A 124 5.86 -8.38 6.60
C ALA A 124 5.44 -7.91 7.98
N ALA A 125 4.81 -6.75 8.08
CA ALA A 125 4.24 -6.23 9.31
C ALA A 125 2.86 -5.62 9.02
N ASN A 126 1.90 -5.82 9.92
CA ASN A 126 0.59 -5.18 9.86
C ASN A 126 0.53 -4.03 10.86
N GLY A 127 0.60 -2.81 10.37
CA GLY A 127 0.44 -1.58 11.17
C GLY A 127 -1.02 -1.11 11.31
N GLY A 128 -1.98 -1.87 10.77
CA GLY A 128 -3.41 -1.57 10.85
C GLY A 128 -4.07 -2.13 12.11
N ASN A 129 -5.40 -2.03 12.17
CA ASN A 129 -6.23 -2.51 13.27
C ASN A 129 -7.16 -3.67 12.90
N VAL A 130 -7.08 -4.17 11.68
CA VAL A 130 -7.71 -5.40 11.21
C VAL A 130 -6.68 -6.27 10.53
N ASP A 131 -6.99 -7.55 10.36
CA ASP A 131 -6.10 -8.50 9.70
C ASP A 131 -5.75 -8.03 8.27
N ALA A 132 -4.48 -8.18 7.89
CA ALA A 132 -4.01 -8.05 6.52
C ALA A 132 -3.79 -9.45 5.93
N ASP A 133 -4.10 -9.64 4.65
CA ASP A 133 -3.89 -10.94 4.01
C ASP A 133 -2.64 -10.93 3.13
N ILE A 134 -1.82 -11.97 3.29
CA ILE A 134 -0.65 -12.25 2.46
C ILE A 134 -1.01 -13.44 1.56
N PRO A 135 -1.25 -13.21 0.25
CA PRO A 135 -1.68 -14.26 -0.66
C PRO A 135 -0.57 -15.32 -0.84
N SER A 136 -0.95 -16.59 -0.86
CA SER A 136 0.01 -17.70 -1.04
C SER A 136 0.65 -17.74 -2.43
N VAL A 137 -0.03 -17.20 -3.43
CA VAL A 137 0.42 -17.13 -4.82
C VAL A 137 0.16 -15.76 -5.42
N SER A 138 1.05 -15.31 -6.29
CA SER A 138 0.91 -14.05 -7.03
C SER A 138 1.70 -14.13 -8.33
N ALA A 139 1.63 -13.08 -9.15
CA ALA A 139 2.43 -12.96 -10.35
C ALA A 139 2.66 -11.48 -10.69
N PHE A 140 3.71 -11.21 -11.49
CA PHE A 140 3.95 -9.87 -12.01
C PHE A 140 4.58 -9.95 -13.41
N GLY A 141 4.21 -8.99 -14.28
CA GLY A 141 4.77 -8.86 -15.62
C GLY A 141 6.16 -8.24 -15.59
N LEU A 142 7.07 -8.77 -16.40
CA LEU A 142 8.42 -8.26 -16.58
C LEU A 142 8.47 -7.39 -17.84
N PHE A 143 8.96 -6.17 -17.72
CA PHE A 143 9.12 -5.21 -18.81
C PHE A 143 10.60 -4.90 -18.99
N ASP A 144 11.09 -5.05 -20.20
CA ASP A 144 12.49 -4.74 -20.52
C ASP A 144 12.75 -3.24 -20.31
N VAL A 145 13.81 -2.91 -19.58
CA VAL A 145 14.17 -1.52 -19.23
C VAL A 145 14.44 -0.67 -20.47
N HIS A 146 15.05 -1.26 -21.50
CA HIS A 146 15.41 -0.58 -22.76
C HIS A 146 14.59 -1.05 -23.95
N GLY A 147 13.53 -1.82 -23.72
CA GLY A 147 12.73 -2.42 -24.78
C GLY A 147 12.12 -1.38 -25.71
N ALA A 148 11.50 -0.34 -25.15
CA ALA A 148 10.89 0.71 -25.95
C ALA A 148 11.92 1.46 -26.82
N GLU A 149 13.08 1.82 -26.24
CA GLU A 149 14.14 2.52 -26.95
C GLU A 149 14.71 1.68 -28.10
N ARG A 150 14.93 0.37 -27.86
CA ARG A 150 15.39 -0.55 -28.91
C ARG A 150 14.34 -0.71 -30.01
N SER A 151 13.09 -0.94 -29.64
CA SER A 151 12.00 -1.09 -30.61
C SER A 151 11.85 0.13 -31.52
N ILE A 152 11.95 1.33 -30.94
CA ILE A 152 11.94 2.58 -31.72
C ILE A 152 13.16 2.63 -32.65
N ALA A 153 14.36 2.41 -32.10
CA ALA A 153 15.58 2.47 -32.92
C ALA A 153 15.55 1.45 -34.09
N ASP A 154 15.09 0.24 -33.85
CA ASP A 154 14.97 -0.80 -34.86
C ASP A 154 13.92 -0.45 -35.91
N ALA A 155 12.75 0.02 -35.52
CA ALA A 155 11.69 0.45 -36.46
C ALA A 155 12.16 1.59 -37.38
N PHE A 156 12.94 2.54 -36.85
CA PHE A 156 13.47 3.65 -37.67
C PHE A 156 14.72 3.29 -38.49
N ARG A 157 15.45 2.24 -38.08
CA ARG A 157 16.60 1.71 -38.87
C ARG A 157 16.19 0.67 -39.94
N ALA A 158 14.95 0.20 -39.89
CA ALA A 158 14.42 -0.74 -40.85
C ALA A 158 14.59 -0.22 -42.28
N THR A 159 15.14 -1.06 -43.16
CA THR A 159 15.42 -0.75 -44.56
C THR A 159 14.56 -1.65 -45.47
N GLY A 160 14.67 -1.49 -46.80
CA GLY A 160 13.83 -2.18 -47.77
C GLY A 160 13.75 -3.71 -47.71
N LYS A 161 14.56 -4.39 -46.88
CA LYS A 161 14.38 -5.82 -46.61
C LYS A 161 13.28 -6.15 -45.63
N GLU A 162 12.98 -5.21 -44.75
CA GLU A 162 11.96 -5.32 -43.69
C GLU A 162 10.71 -4.50 -44.03
N LEU A 163 10.82 -3.56 -44.97
CA LEU A 163 9.73 -2.73 -45.47
C LEU A 163 9.41 -3.14 -46.91
N SER A 164 8.13 -3.29 -47.22
CA SER A 164 7.68 -3.57 -48.59
C SER A 164 7.85 -2.33 -49.46
N ASP A 165 8.35 -2.51 -50.71
CA ASP A 165 8.49 -1.38 -51.65
C ASP A 165 7.15 -0.77 -52.14
N THR A 166 6.04 -1.39 -51.82
CA THR A 166 4.71 -1.05 -52.38
C THR A 166 3.75 -0.41 -51.39
N GLY A 167 4.21 0.10 -50.23
CA GLY A 167 3.32 0.63 -49.22
C GLY A 167 3.77 1.98 -48.63
N ASP A 168 2.89 2.59 -47.83
CA ASP A 168 3.25 3.72 -47.00
C ASP A 168 4.32 3.34 -46.00
N THR A 169 5.55 3.80 -46.22
CA THR A 169 6.70 3.54 -45.37
C THR A 169 6.50 3.96 -43.92
N GLY A 170 5.70 5.02 -43.66
CA GLY A 170 5.36 5.49 -42.34
C GLY A 170 4.47 4.47 -41.59
N GLN A 171 3.45 3.96 -42.26
CA GLN A 171 2.55 2.95 -41.68
C GLN A 171 3.27 1.63 -41.44
N GLN A 172 4.16 1.21 -42.34
CA GLN A 172 4.95 -0.02 -42.20
C GLN A 172 5.90 0.09 -41.00
N ARG A 173 6.56 1.24 -40.80
CA ARG A 173 7.40 1.47 -39.61
C ARG A 173 6.62 1.46 -38.34
N LEU A 174 5.41 2.05 -38.35
CA LEU A 174 4.52 2.03 -37.18
C LEU A 174 4.10 0.60 -36.83
N ASN A 175 3.72 -0.20 -37.81
CA ASN A 175 3.35 -1.60 -37.60
C ASN A 175 4.54 -2.39 -37.04
N LEU A 176 5.74 -2.21 -37.61
CA LEU A 176 6.97 -2.83 -37.11
C LEU A 176 7.27 -2.41 -35.67
N LEU A 177 7.07 -1.13 -35.35
CA LEU A 177 7.24 -0.64 -33.97
C LEU A 177 6.28 -1.32 -33.01
N VAL A 178 4.99 -1.43 -33.36
CA VAL A 178 3.98 -2.11 -32.53
C VAL A 178 4.34 -3.58 -32.32
N ASP A 179 4.76 -4.28 -33.37
CA ASP A 179 5.20 -5.68 -33.31
C ASP A 179 6.42 -5.85 -32.41
N ARG A 180 7.42 -4.98 -32.54
CA ARG A 180 8.63 -5.01 -31.68
C ARG A 180 8.30 -4.72 -30.23
N LEU A 181 7.48 -3.68 -29.95
CA LEU A 181 7.04 -3.38 -28.58
C LEU A 181 6.31 -4.55 -27.93
N SER A 182 5.50 -5.28 -28.70
CA SER A 182 4.80 -6.45 -28.18
C SER A 182 5.74 -7.60 -27.79
N GLN A 183 6.95 -7.66 -28.37
CA GLN A 183 7.97 -8.68 -28.10
C GLN A 183 8.92 -8.32 -26.94
N GLU A 184 8.88 -7.08 -26.46
CA GLU A 184 9.76 -6.61 -25.37
C GLU A 184 9.24 -6.95 -23.97
N HIS A 185 8.16 -7.73 -23.87
CA HIS A 185 7.71 -8.29 -22.61
C HIS A 185 8.55 -9.50 -22.22
N GLY A 186 9.16 -9.44 -21.03
CA GLY A 186 9.90 -10.57 -20.47
C GLY A 186 8.99 -11.72 -20.00
N GLY A 187 7.68 -11.60 -20.18
CA GLY A 187 6.72 -12.60 -19.73
C GLY A 187 6.25 -12.38 -18.29
N LEU A 188 5.63 -13.41 -17.73
CA LEU A 188 5.02 -13.40 -16.40
C LEU A 188 5.88 -14.19 -15.40
N ALA A 189 6.45 -13.52 -14.42
CA ALA A 189 7.08 -14.17 -13.27
C ALA A 189 6.01 -14.65 -12.30
N ARG A 190 6.10 -15.90 -11.83
CA ARG A 190 5.19 -16.50 -10.86
C ARG A 190 5.82 -16.48 -9.49
N LEU A 191 5.05 -16.06 -8.50
CA LEU A 191 5.48 -15.96 -7.13
C LEU A 191 4.64 -16.89 -6.26
N GLN A 192 5.31 -17.68 -5.43
CA GLN A 192 4.71 -18.56 -4.43
C GLN A 192 5.31 -18.23 -3.08
N ILE A 193 4.47 -17.94 -2.09
CA ILE A 193 4.93 -17.76 -0.72
C ILE A 193 4.98 -19.15 -0.08
N GLN A 194 6.19 -19.62 0.21
CA GLN A 194 6.44 -20.92 0.81
C GLN A 194 6.19 -20.92 2.31
N GLU A 195 6.53 -19.81 2.96
CA GLU A 195 6.38 -19.62 4.40
C GLU A 195 5.82 -18.22 4.69
N GLY A 196 4.94 -18.12 5.67
CA GLY A 196 4.42 -16.84 6.15
C GLY A 196 3.21 -16.28 5.40
N ALA A 197 2.57 -17.02 4.48
CA ALA A 197 1.30 -16.65 3.86
C ALA A 197 0.13 -16.64 4.85
N GLY A 198 -0.99 -16.02 4.45
CA GLY A 198 -2.24 -15.96 5.19
C GLY A 198 -2.42 -14.70 6.02
N ALA A 199 -3.40 -14.72 6.92
CA ALA A 199 -3.76 -13.57 7.74
C ALA A 199 -2.62 -13.14 8.66
N LEU A 200 -2.34 -11.84 8.68
CA LEU A 200 -1.38 -11.18 9.54
C LEU A 200 -2.16 -10.26 10.48
N ARG A 201 -2.14 -10.55 11.78
CA ARG A 201 -2.91 -9.81 12.79
C ARG A 201 -2.40 -8.39 12.99
N PRO A 202 -3.22 -7.47 13.51
CA PRO A 202 -2.78 -6.15 13.93
C PRO A 202 -1.53 -6.19 14.83
N GLY A 203 -0.50 -5.42 14.47
CA GLY A 203 0.79 -5.38 15.18
C GLY A 203 1.70 -6.59 14.98
N GLU A 204 1.28 -7.63 14.25
CA GLU A 204 2.10 -8.80 13.98
C GLU A 204 3.21 -8.48 12.96
N ILE A 205 4.40 -9.04 13.22
CA ILE A 205 5.55 -9.03 12.31
C ILE A 205 5.90 -10.47 11.98
N ARG A 206 6.08 -10.78 10.69
CA ARG A 206 6.34 -12.13 10.21
C ARG A 206 7.37 -12.12 9.09
N ASN A 207 8.30 -13.07 9.12
CA ASN A 207 9.15 -13.34 7.98
C ASN A 207 8.38 -14.16 6.95
N ILE A 208 8.51 -13.76 5.69
CA ILE A 208 7.93 -14.45 4.54
C ILE A 208 9.03 -14.94 3.62
N LYS A 209 8.89 -16.15 3.11
CA LYS A 209 9.81 -16.77 2.17
C LYS A 209 9.12 -16.96 0.83
N LEU A 210 9.65 -16.30 -0.19
CA LEU A 210 9.11 -16.25 -1.54
C LEU A 210 9.92 -17.15 -2.44
N LEU A 211 9.25 -17.95 -3.24
CA LEU A 211 9.83 -18.62 -4.42
C LEU A 211 9.34 -17.88 -5.67
N ILE A 212 10.25 -17.26 -6.40
CA ILE A 212 9.95 -16.54 -7.63
C ILE A 212 10.46 -17.36 -8.80
N ARG A 213 9.55 -17.79 -9.67
CA ARG A 213 9.89 -18.52 -10.91
C ARG A 213 9.91 -17.56 -12.08
N MET A 214 11.06 -17.44 -12.72
CA MET A 214 11.25 -16.61 -13.90
C MET A 214 10.69 -17.29 -15.14
N PRO A 215 10.11 -16.54 -16.07
CA PRO A 215 9.72 -17.09 -17.37
C PRO A 215 10.96 -17.40 -18.24
N GLU A 216 10.81 -18.32 -19.18
CA GLU A 216 11.87 -18.66 -20.14
C GLU A 216 12.08 -17.56 -21.19
N SER A 217 11.12 -16.66 -21.34
CA SER A 217 11.14 -15.58 -22.33
C SER A 217 12.07 -14.40 -22.00
N ILE A 218 12.64 -14.34 -20.78
CA ILE A 218 13.64 -13.31 -20.47
C ILE A 218 14.95 -13.60 -21.22
N LYS A 219 15.57 -12.54 -21.77
CA LYS A 219 16.74 -12.65 -22.67
C LYS A 219 18.03 -12.39 -21.89
N PRO A 220 19.09 -13.21 -22.08
CA PRO A 220 20.42 -12.94 -21.54
C PRO A 220 20.94 -11.54 -21.91
N GLY A 221 21.63 -10.88 -20.98
CA GLY A 221 22.16 -9.52 -21.14
C GLY A 221 21.14 -8.41 -21.01
N HIS A 222 19.86 -8.72 -20.74
CA HIS A 222 18.80 -7.75 -20.56
C HIS A 222 18.50 -7.49 -19.07
N ALA A 223 17.92 -6.34 -18.81
CA ALA A 223 17.39 -5.97 -17.49
C ALA A 223 15.89 -5.69 -17.60
N TYR A 224 15.15 -6.20 -16.65
CA TYR A 224 13.70 -6.06 -16.58
C TYR A 224 13.28 -5.34 -15.31
N THR A 225 12.17 -4.59 -15.41
CA THR A 225 11.48 -4.01 -14.28
C THR A 225 10.09 -4.60 -14.16
N ALA A 226 9.61 -4.65 -12.93
CA ALA A 226 8.26 -5.08 -12.61
C ALA A 226 7.75 -4.37 -11.37
N THR A 227 6.45 -4.41 -11.20
CA THR A 227 5.78 -4.03 -9.96
C THR A 227 4.96 -5.22 -9.49
N TRP A 228 5.25 -5.69 -8.29
CA TRP A 228 4.45 -6.71 -7.64
C TRP A 228 3.41 -6.02 -6.76
N PRO A 229 2.11 -6.08 -7.12
CA PRO A 229 1.04 -5.58 -6.28
C PRO A 229 0.71 -6.59 -5.18
N ILE A 230 0.62 -6.12 -3.94
CA ILE A 230 0.15 -6.90 -2.80
C ILE A 230 -0.66 -5.99 -1.88
N ASP A 231 -1.93 -6.29 -1.67
CA ASP A 231 -2.89 -5.40 -1.04
C ASP A 231 -2.84 -3.99 -1.70
N ARG A 232 -2.59 -2.96 -0.92
CA ARG A 232 -2.43 -1.58 -1.40
C ARG A 232 -0.98 -1.19 -1.66
N LEU A 233 -0.05 -2.12 -1.51
CA LEU A 233 1.38 -1.90 -1.71
C LEU A 233 1.81 -2.25 -3.13
N ARG A 234 2.94 -1.67 -3.50
CA ARG A 234 3.66 -1.99 -4.72
C ARG A 234 5.12 -2.22 -4.37
N VAL A 235 5.60 -3.43 -4.59
CA VAL A 235 7.01 -3.79 -4.44
C VAL A 235 7.66 -3.64 -5.81
N ALA A 236 8.69 -2.81 -5.89
CA ALA A 236 9.46 -2.66 -7.12
C ALA A 236 10.40 -3.86 -7.27
N VAL A 237 10.41 -4.47 -8.45
CA VAL A 237 11.29 -5.60 -8.76
C VAL A 237 12.15 -5.24 -9.96
N ARG A 238 13.46 -5.45 -9.84
CA ARG A 238 14.42 -5.37 -10.93
C ARG A 238 15.05 -6.73 -11.10
N VAL A 239 15.05 -7.22 -12.32
CA VAL A 239 15.68 -8.50 -12.69
C VAL A 239 16.80 -8.21 -13.69
N VAL A 240 18.01 -8.67 -13.40
CA VAL A 240 19.13 -8.61 -14.32
C VAL A 240 19.41 -10.05 -14.80
N VAL A 241 19.41 -10.24 -16.10
CA VAL A 241 19.74 -11.54 -16.71
C VAL A 241 21.19 -11.50 -17.15
N PRO A 242 22.08 -12.32 -16.56
CA PRO A 242 23.50 -12.33 -16.95
C PRO A 242 23.67 -12.61 -18.46
N ALA A 243 24.59 -11.91 -19.07
CA ALA A 243 24.97 -12.21 -20.45
C ALA A 243 25.80 -13.49 -20.50
N THR A 244 25.45 -14.43 -21.39
CA THR A 244 26.24 -15.60 -21.62
C THR A 244 27.27 -15.28 -22.72
N ILE A 245 28.57 -15.25 -22.41
CA ILE A 245 29.63 -15.11 -23.42
C ILE A 245 30.16 -16.50 -23.75
N ASN A 246 30.02 -16.91 -25.02
CA ASN A 246 30.54 -18.17 -25.58
C ASN A 246 30.21 -19.45 -24.77
N GLY A 247 28.97 -19.56 -24.28
CA GLY A 247 28.52 -20.73 -23.53
C GLY A 247 29.07 -20.86 -22.11
N LYS A 248 29.76 -19.83 -21.60
CA LYS A 248 30.21 -19.73 -20.20
C LYS A 248 29.50 -18.57 -19.53
N GLU A 249 28.87 -18.83 -18.38
CA GLU A 249 28.36 -17.78 -17.53
C GLU A 249 29.51 -16.87 -17.08
N VAL A 250 29.35 -15.58 -17.27
CA VAL A 250 30.23 -14.57 -16.68
C VAL A 250 29.70 -14.27 -15.31
N LYS A 251 30.50 -14.66 -14.32
CA LYS A 251 30.21 -14.34 -12.90
C LYS A 251 30.36 -12.86 -12.61
#